data_4c71002dd0850f1e103d010c1b380872
#
_entry.id   4c71002dd0850f1e103d010c1b380872
#
_cell.length_a   1.000
_cell.length_b   1.000
_cell.length_c   1.000
_cell.angle_alpha   90.00
_cell.angle_beta   90.00
_cell.angle_gamma   90.00
#
_symmetry.space_group_name_H-M   'P 1'
#
loop_
_entity.id
_entity.type
_entity.pdbx_description
1 polymer ?
#
loop_
_entity_poly.entity_id
_entity_poly.type
_entity_poly.pdbx_seq_one_letter_code
_entity_poly.pdbx_strand_id
1 'polypeptide(L)'
;MVGTYGTLTLNSDGSYSYTADQDAANSLKRGDSAIDYFNYTVSDGTNEDIGVIAITINGISDPPVPVDDTLAIDASAQTIKNSSSGVLVNDTDPDGDTITVDSIRTGQESGTGTTGTVGSVITGTYGDLTINSDGSYTYQANNAK
;
A
#
# COMPACT_ATOMS: atom_id res chain seq x y z
N MET A 1 20.47 -16.97 -11.05
CA MET A 1 21.02 -15.67 -11.57
C MET A 1 20.09 -14.56 -11.09
N VAL A 2 20.63 -13.51 -10.50
CA VAL A 2 19.84 -12.38 -10.00
C VAL A 2 19.77 -11.33 -11.11
N GLY A 3 18.57 -10.92 -11.47
CA GLY A 3 18.26 -9.83 -12.37
C GLY A 3 17.98 -8.52 -11.62
N THR A 4 17.45 -7.53 -12.32
CA THR A 4 17.03 -6.26 -11.72
C THR A 4 15.74 -6.40 -10.92
N TYR A 5 14.82 -7.21 -11.43
CA TYR A 5 13.46 -7.34 -10.89
C TYR A 5 13.19 -8.71 -10.23
N GLY A 6 14.06 -9.69 -10.45
CA GLY A 6 13.86 -11.00 -9.90
C GLY A 6 15.02 -11.96 -10.06
N THR A 7 14.81 -13.19 -9.61
CA THR A 7 15.80 -14.26 -9.65
C THR A 7 15.39 -15.36 -10.63
N LEU A 8 16.25 -15.65 -11.58
CA LEU A 8 16.12 -16.77 -12.53
C LEU A 8 16.94 -17.97 -12.08
N THR A 9 16.31 -19.14 -12.06
CA THR A 9 16.99 -20.45 -11.99
C THR A 9 16.82 -21.15 -13.33
N LEU A 10 17.94 -21.46 -13.99
CA LEU A 10 17.97 -22.20 -15.26
C LEU A 10 18.67 -23.54 -15.04
N ASN A 11 18.04 -24.61 -15.48
CA ASN A 11 18.55 -25.98 -15.40
C ASN A 11 19.23 -26.39 -16.71
N SER A 12 20.08 -27.44 -16.64
CA SER A 12 20.81 -27.96 -17.80
C SER A 12 19.92 -28.58 -18.88
N ASP A 13 18.71 -28.95 -18.54
CA ASP A 13 17.69 -29.47 -19.47
C ASP A 13 16.90 -28.34 -20.20
N GLY A 14 17.22 -27.07 -19.91
CA GLY A 14 16.57 -25.92 -20.49
C GLY A 14 15.32 -25.46 -19.74
N SER A 15 14.87 -26.19 -18.72
CA SER A 15 13.78 -25.73 -17.86
C SER A 15 14.24 -24.56 -16.98
N TYR A 16 13.32 -23.64 -16.68
CA TYR A 16 13.63 -22.51 -15.81
C TYR A 16 12.45 -22.10 -14.94
N SER A 17 12.76 -21.41 -13.85
CA SER A 17 11.81 -20.71 -13.02
C SER A 17 12.30 -19.27 -12.79
N TYR A 18 11.35 -18.36 -12.63
CA TYR A 18 11.62 -16.97 -12.32
C TYR A 18 10.73 -16.51 -11.18
N THR A 19 11.30 -15.79 -10.24
CA THR A 19 10.57 -15.16 -9.13
C THR A 19 10.89 -13.67 -9.12
N ALA A 20 9.86 -12.83 -9.17
CA ALA A 20 10.02 -11.38 -9.03
C ALA A 20 10.15 -11.07 -7.53
N ASP A 21 11.39 -11.07 -7.03
CA ASP A 21 11.74 -11.02 -5.60
C ASP A 21 12.67 -9.85 -5.24
N GLN A 22 12.84 -8.90 -6.16
CA GLN A 22 13.67 -7.71 -5.94
C GLN A 22 12.79 -6.49 -5.66
N ASP A 23 13.30 -5.53 -4.87
CA ASP A 23 12.60 -4.28 -4.52
C ASP A 23 12.16 -3.48 -5.76
N ALA A 24 12.92 -3.57 -6.85
CA ALA A 24 12.56 -2.94 -8.12
C ALA A 24 11.28 -3.50 -8.74
N ALA A 25 10.95 -4.79 -8.52
CA ALA A 25 9.70 -5.37 -8.97
C ALA A 25 8.51 -4.85 -8.14
N ASN A 26 8.70 -4.73 -6.83
CA ASN A 26 7.68 -4.20 -5.92
C ASN A 26 7.35 -2.72 -6.14
N SER A 27 8.25 -1.98 -6.80
CA SER A 27 8.04 -0.55 -7.13
C SER A 27 7.36 -0.33 -8.48
N LEU A 28 7.04 -1.38 -9.23
CA LEU A 28 6.30 -1.29 -10.49
C LEU A 28 4.82 -1.09 -10.18
N LYS A 29 4.30 0.06 -10.58
CA LYS A 29 2.90 0.43 -10.41
C LYS A 29 1.97 -0.36 -11.33
N ARG A 30 0.71 -0.42 -11.01
CA ARG A 30 -0.31 -0.98 -11.89
C ARG A 30 -0.26 -0.35 -13.29
N GLY A 31 -0.04 -1.19 -14.31
CA GLY A 31 0.07 -0.78 -15.70
C GLY A 31 1.50 -0.53 -16.18
N ASP A 32 2.48 -0.49 -15.28
CA ASP A 32 3.89 -0.50 -15.64
C ASP A 32 4.34 -1.89 -16.06
N SER A 33 5.39 -1.96 -16.87
CA SER A 33 6.08 -3.20 -17.17
C SER A 33 7.57 -2.96 -17.32
N ALA A 34 8.36 -3.97 -16.95
CA ALA A 34 9.81 -3.98 -17.06
C ALA A 34 10.28 -5.32 -17.59
N ILE A 35 11.53 -5.42 -18.05
CA ILE A 35 12.08 -6.66 -18.61
C ILE A 35 13.43 -6.95 -17.99
N ASP A 36 13.57 -8.15 -17.45
CA ASP A 36 14.89 -8.73 -17.14
C ASP A 36 15.40 -9.56 -18.34
N TYR A 37 16.67 -9.41 -18.62
CA TYR A 37 17.37 -10.17 -19.66
C TYR A 37 18.44 -11.06 -19.06
N PHE A 38 18.44 -12.33 -19.43
CA PHE A 38 19.43 -13.32 -19.03
C PHE A 38 20.04 -14.00 -20.26
N ASN A 39 21.36 -14.09 -20.30
CA ASN A 39 22.04 -14.82 -21.35
C ASN A 39 22.36 -16.26 -20.90
N TYR A 40 22.23 -17.22 -21.80
CA TYR A 40 22.64 -18.59 -21.60
C TYR A 40 23.40 -19.10 -22.83
N THR A 41 24.33 -20.01 -22.63
CA THR A 41 25.10 -20.62 -23.69
C THR A 41 24.55 -22.01 -24.00
N VAL A 42 24.28 -22.29 -25.26
CA VAL A 42 24.01 -23.63 -25.77
C VAL A 42 25.23 -24.22 -26.42
N SER A 43 25.47 -25.51 -26.26
CA SER A 43 26.59 -26.20 -26.86
C SER A 43 26.16 -27.56 -27.43
N ASP A 44 26.64 -27.94 -28.61
CA ASP A 44 26.54 -29.28 -29.19
C ASP A 44 27.75 -30.15 -28.87
N GLY A 45 28.65 -29.65 -28.00
CA GLY A 45 29.92 -30.30 -27.65
C GLY A 45 31.11 -29.92 -28.54
N THR A 46 30.87 -29.17 -29.62
CA THR A 46 31.90 -28.68 -30.56
C THR A 46 31.82 -27.18 -30.76
N ASN A 47 30.62 -26.65 -30.85
CA ASN A 47 30.33 -25.22 -31.05
C ASN A 47 29.44 -24.72 -29.92
N GLU A 48 29.49 -23.42 -29.67
CA GLU A 48 28.68 -22.73 -28.69
C GLU A 48 28.03 -21.49 -29.31
N ASP A 49 26.82 -21.16 -28.83
CA ASP A 49 26.14 -19.92 -29.18
C ASP A 49 25.36 -19.41 -27.97
N ILE A 50 25.02 -18.10 -27.98
CA ILE A 50 24.37 -17.43 -26.86
C ILE A 50 22.91 -17.18 -27.19
N GLY A 51 22.03 -17.69 -26.31
CA GLY A 51 20.60 -17.37 -26.28
C GLY A 51 20.27 -16.33 -25.20
N VAL A 52 19.12 -15.69 -25.34
CA VAL A 52 18.59 -14.72 -24.37
C VAL A 52 17.24 -15.17 -23.87
N ILE A 53 17.03 -15.10 -22.56
CA ILE A 53 15.72 -15.18 -21.94
C ILE A 53 15.32 -13.73 -21.56
N ALA A 54 14.20 -13.26 -22.09
CA ALA A 54 13.59 -12.01 -21.72
C ALA A 54 12.34 -12.27 -20.88
N ILE A 55 12.34 -11.83 -19.64
CA ILE A 55 11.22 -11.97 -18.70
C ILE A 55 10.54 -10.62 -18.54
N THR A 56 9.27 -10.52 -18.91
CA THR A 56 8.46 -9.33 -18.68
C THR A 56 7.79 -9.42 -17.31
N ILE A 57 8.01 -8.41 -16.48
CA ILE A 57 7.41 -8.23 -15.17
C ILE A 57 6.35 -7.13 -15.30
N ASN A 58 5.12 -7.43 -14.94
CA ASN A 58 4.04 -6.45 -14.94
C ASN A 58 3.78 -6.00 -13.50
N GLY A 59 3.68 -4.69 -13.32
CA GLY A 59 3.32 -4.09 -12.03
C GLY A 59 1.88 -4.42 -11.65
N ILE A 60 1.66 -4.56 -10.36
CA ILE A 60 0.34 -4.73 -9.73
C ILE A 60 0.05 -3.54 -8.83
N SER A 61 -1.21 -3.35 -8.43
CA SER A 61 -1.58 -2.33 -7.45
C SER A 61 -1.26 -2.83 -6.05
N ASP A 62 -0.50 -2.06 -5.29
CA ASP A 62 -0.22 -2.31 -3.89
C ASP A 62 -1.28 -1.63 -3.00
N PRO A 63 -1.60 -2.18 -1.82
CA PRO A 63 -2.53 -1.54 -0.90
C PRO A 63 -1.90 -0.33 -0.22
N PRO A 64 -2.71 0.68 0.19
CA PRO A 64 -2.22 1.78 1.01
C PRO A 64 -1.73 1.30 2.37
N VAL A 65 -0.78 2.02 2.93
CA VAL A 65 -0.15 1.75 4.23
C VAL A 65 -0.58 2.83 5.21
N PRO A 66 -1.60 2.57 6.07
CA PRO A 66 -2.05 3.51 7.07
C PRO A 66 -1.07 3.58 8.24
N VAL A 67 -1.01 4.75 8.90
CA VAL A 67 -0.26 4.99 10.14
C VAL A 67 -1.21 5.58 11.17
N ASP A 68 -1.24 4.99 12.37
CA ASP A 68 -2.12 5.42 13.46
C ASP A 68 -1.94 6.89 13.83
N ASP A 69 -3.07 7.58 14.04
CA ASP A 69 -3.13 8.95 14.51
C ASP A 69 -3.49 9.04 15.99
N THR A 70 -2.98 10.08 16.65
CA THR A 70 -3.32 10.39 18.04
C THR A 70 -3.74 11.85 18.19
N LEU A 71 -4.73 12.08 19.06
CA LEU A 71 -5.20 13.41 19.42
C LEU A 71 -5.39 13.49 20.93
N ALA A 72 -4.75 14.46 21.57
CA ALA A 72 -5.05 14.86 22.95
C ALA A 72 -5.91 16.11 22.93
N ILE A 73 -7.02 16.11 23.69
CA ILE A 73 -7.99 17.20 23.74
C ILE A 73 -8.56 17.31 25.15
N ASP A 74 -8.80 18.53 25.61
CA ASP A 74 -9.44 18.80 26.88
C ASP A 74 -10.96 18.45 26.82
N ALA A 75 -11.51 18.05 27.94
CA ALA A 75 -12.94 17.81 28.05
C ALA A 75 -13.74 19.05 27.67
N SER A 76 -14.77 18.89 26.86
CA SER A 76 -15.60 19.96 26.28
C SER A 76 -14.94 20.82 25.18
N ALA A 77 -13.68 20.54 24.81
CA ALA A 77 -13.03 21.22 23.69
C ALA A 77 -13.46 20.65 22.33
N GLN A 78 -13.25 21.44 21.31
CA GLN A 78 -13.41 21.02 19.91
C GLN A 78 -12.06 21.13 19.19
N THR A 79 -11.78 20.16 18.34
CA THR A 79 -10.65 20.21 17.41
C THR A 79 -11.17 20.06 15.99
N ILE A 80 -10.64 20.90 15.09
CA ILE A 80 -10.87 20.84 13.64
C ILE A 80 -9.52 20.64 12.97
N LYS A 81 -9.40 19.63 12.15
CA LYS A 81 -8.24 19.34 11.30
C LYS A 81 -8.66 19.38 9.84
N ASN A 82 -7.94 20.13 9.06
CA ASN A 82 -8.09 20.12 7.60
C ASN A 82 -7.33 18.92 6.99
N SER A 83 -7.45 18.70 5.68
CA SER A 83 -6.78 17.58 5.01
C SER A 83 -5.25 17.62 5.14
N SER A 84 -4.62 18.78 5.25
CA SER A 84 -3.17 18.92 5.45
C SER A 84 -2.69 18.62 6.88
N SER A 85 -3.60 18.35 7.79
CA SER A 85 -3.34 18.00 9.20
C SER A 85 -4.31 16.93 9.71
N GLY A 86 -5.02 16.27 8.80
CA GLY A 86 -5.99 15.20 9.06
C GLY A 86 -5.34 13.81 9.13
N VAL A 87 -6.18 12.80 9.14
CA VAL A 87 -5.75 11.40 9.37
C VAL A 87 -4.98 10.77 8.22
N LEU A 88 -4.99 11.34 7.02
CA LEU A 88 -4.26 10.78 5.86
C LEU A 88 -2.86 11.38 5.67
N VAL A 89 -2.41 12.28 6.55
CA VAL A 89 -1.15 13.04 6.36
C VAL A 89 0.10 12.17 6.46
N ASN A 90 0.06 11.14 7.30
CA ASN A 90 1.14 10.19 7.56
C ASN A 90 0.95 8.86 6.83
N ASP A 91 -0.18 8.68 6.14
CA ASP A 91 -0.45 7.51 5.33
C ASP A 91 0.29 7.57 3.99
N THR A 92 0.62 6.43 3.45
CA THR A 92 1.32 6.32 2.16
C THR A 92 0.68 5.26 1.28
N ASP A 93 0.85 5.43 -0.02
CA ASP A 93 0.54 4.41 -1.01
C ASP A 93 1.80 4.12 -1.84
N PRO A 94 2.24 2.84 -1.95
CA PRO A 94 3.45 2.49 -2.70
C PRO A 94 3.37 2.86 -4.17
N ASP A 95 2.19 2.78 -4.78
CA ASP A 95 1.95 3.19 -6.17
C ASP A 95 1.84 4.71 -6.34
N GLY A 96 1.70 5.45 -5.22
CA GLY A 96 1.44 6.88 -5.20
C GLY A 96 0.02 7.23 -5.61
N ASP A 97 -0.92 6.29 -5.44
CA ASP A 97 -2.33 6.53 -5.67
C ASP A 97 -2.91 7.47 -4.61
N THR A 98 -4.04 8.09 -4.94
CA THR A 98 -4.72 8.98 -4.01
C THR A 98 -5.43 8.18 -2.93
N ILE A 99 -5.04 8.38 -1.67
CA ILE A 99 -5.66 7.75 -0.52
C ILE A 99 -6.89 8.54 -0.10
N THR A 100 -7.96 7.84 0.27
CA THR A 100 -9.19 8.43 0.80
C THR A 100 -9.72 7.61 1.96
N VAL A 101 -10.44 8.26 2.90
CA VAL A 101 -11.20 7.57 3.93
C VAL A 101 -12.47 7.00 3.29
N ASP A 102 -12.59 5.68 3.28
CA ASP A 102 -13.73 4.96 2.69
C ASP A 102 -14.82 4.64 3.71
N SER A 103 -14.44 4.31 4.93
CA SER A 103 -15.36 3.90 6.00
C SER A 103 -14.86 4.33 7.37
N ILE A 104 -15.77 4.38 8.34
CA ILE A 104 -15.48 4.75 9.74
C ILE A 104 -16.29 3.88 10.69
N ARG A 105 -15.70 3.54 11.83
CA ARG A 105 -16.41 2.90 12.95
C ARG A 105 -15.81 3.31 14.28
N THR A 106 -16.56 3.16 15.37
CA THR A 106 -16.02 3.31 16.73
C THR A 106 -15.23 2.08 17.16
N GLY A 107 -14.35 2.23 18.14
CA GLY A 107 -13.59 1.13 18.74
C GLY A 107 -12.18 0.98 18.17
N GLN A 108 -11.46 -0.02 18.65
CA GLN A 108 -10.11 -0.33 18.23
C GLN A 108 -10.09 -1.16 16.94
N GLU A 109 -8.96 -1.21 16.25
CA GLU A 109 -8.76 -1.90 14.98
C GLU A 109 -9.24 -3.36 15.01
N SER A 110 -8.84 -4.12 16.01
CA SER A 110 -9.20 -5.54 16.19
C SER A 110 -10.55 -5.78 16.85
N GLY A 111 -11.28 -4.71 17.20
CA GLY A 111 -12.55 -4.82 17.93
C GLY A 111 -13.79 -4.75 17.04
N THR A 112 -14.93 -4.82 17.71
CA THR A 112 -16.23 -4.48 17.12
C THR A 112 -16.61 -3.06 17.52
N GLY A 113 -17.40 -2.38 16.68
CA GLY A 113 -17.85 -1.03 16.96
C GLY A 113 -19.06 -0.66 16.10
N THR A 114 -19.59 0.51 16.34
CA THR A 114 -20.70 1.04 15.52
C THR A 114 -20.13 1.61 14.24
N THR A 115 -20.59 1.14 13.09
CA THR A 115 -20.26 1.68 11.78
C THR A 115 -20.93 3.03 11.59
N GLY A 116 -20.16 3.99 11.08
CA GLY A 116 -20.65 5.31 10.68
C GLY A 116 -20.52 5.52 9.18
N THR A 117 -20.97 6.69 8.74
CA THR A 117 -20.86 7.15 7.36
C THR A 117 -19.83 8.27 7.29
N VAL A 118 -18.87 8.19 6.37
CA VAL A 118 -17.89 9.26 6.11
C VAL A 118 -18.63 10.57 5.78
N GLY A 119 -18.20 11.68 6.35
CA GLY A 119 -18.84 12.98 6.25
C GLY A 119 -20.04 13.18 7.22
N SER A 120 -20.41 12.16 7.99
CA SER A 120 -21.48 12.26 8.99
C SER A 120 -20.92 12.11 10.40
N VAL A 121 -21.67 12.60 11.38
CA VAL A 121 -21.30 12.48 12.80
C VAL A 121 -21.40 11.02 13.25
N ILE A 122 -20.34 10.51 13.86
CA ILE A 122 -20.33 9.27 14.62
C ILE A 122 -20.09 9.57 16.09
N THR A 123 -20.94 9.06 16.96
CA THR A 123 -20.89 9.30 18.40
C THR A 123 -20.07 8.21 19.09
N GLY A 124 -18.99 8.59 19.74
CA GLY A 124 -18.18 7.77 20.61
C GLY A 124 -18.57 7.91 22.09
N THR A 125 -17.82 7.25 22.97
CA THR A 125 -18.06 7.31 24.42
C THR A 125 -17.85 8.72 25.01
N TYR A 126 -16.89 9.48 24.48
CA TYR A 126 -16.45 10.75 25.05
C TYR A 126 -16.65 11.95 24.13
N GLY A 127 -17.25 11.74 22.98
CA GLY A 127 -17.45 12.82 22.03
C GLY A 127 -17.97 12.36 20.68
N ASP A 128 -18.11 13.33 19.81
CA ASP A 128 -18.64 13.18 18.46
C ASP A 128 -17.54 13.46 17.44
N LEU A 129 -17.36 12.55 16.49
CA LEU A 129 -16.39 12.65 15.39
C LEU A 129 -17.12 12.79 14.07
N THR A 130 -16.69 13.72 13.24
CA THR A 130 -17.00 13.74 11.81
C THR A 130 -15.68 13.65 11.06
N ILE A 131 -15.53 12.69 10.16
CA ILE A 131 -14.37 12.53 9.30
C ILE A 131 -14.81 12.54 7.84
N ASN A 132 -14.10 13.28 7.00
CA ASN A 132 -14.40 13.39 5.57
C ASN A 132 -13.48 12.49 4.75
N SER A 133 -13.84 12.24 3.50
CA SER A 133 -13.07 11.37 2.60
C SER A 133 -11.64 11.88 2.33
N ASP A 134 -11.38 13.18 2.47
CA ASP A 134 -10.06 13.80 2.32
C ASP A 134 -9.20 13.71 3.61
N GLY A 135 -9.66 12.99 4.63
CA GLY A 135 -8.99 12.84 5.92
C GLY A 135 -9.16 14.01 6.87
N SER A 136 -9.79 15.11 6.46
CA SER A 136 -10.14 16.19 7.37
C SER A 136 -11.18 15.74 8.40
N TYR A 137 -11.10 16.27 9.63
CA TYR A 137 -12.06 15.88 10.66
C TYR A 137 -12.35 16.96 11.69
N THR A 138 -13.48 16.79 12.34
CA THR A 138 -13.87 17.56 13.54
C THR A 138 -14.17 16.58 14.66
N TYR A 139 -13.56 16.81 15.81
CA TYR A 139 -13.92 16.09 17.05
C TYR A 139 -14.40 17.06 18.10
N GLN A 140 -15.56 16.79 18.67
CA GLN A 140 -16.14 17.53 19.79
C GLN A 140 -16.15 16.65 21.02
N ALA A 141 -15.30 16.95 22.00
CA ALA A 141 -15.35 16.26 23.29
C ALA A 141 -16.63 16.65 24.04
N ASN A 142 -17.29 15.68 24.65
CA ASN A 142 -18.55 15.87 25.36
C ASN A 142 -18.41 15.43 26.82
N ASN A 143 -18.32 16.41 27.71
CA ASN A 143 -18.17 16.19 29.15
C ASN A 143 -19.46 15.73 29.86
N ALA A 144 -20.59 15.67 29.14
CA ALA A 144 -21.90 15.33 29.72
C ALA A 144 -22.27 13.84 29.62
N LYS A 145 -21.32 13.00 29.16
CA LYS A 145 -21.52 11.53 29.07
C LYS A 145 -20.71 10.79 30.10
#